data_dc02aca5ddc5ff49d70ce425d35e5287
#
_entry.id   dc02aca5ddc5ff49d70ce425d35e5287
#
_cell.length_a   1.000
_cell.length_b   1.000
_cell.length_c   1.000
_cell.angle_alpha   90.00
_cell.angle_beta   90.00
_cell.angle_gamma   90.00
#
_symmetry.space_group_name_H-M   'P 1'
#
loop_
_entity.id
_entity.type
_entity.pdbx_description
1 polymer ?
#
loop_
_entity_poly.entity_id
_entity_poly.type
_entity_poly.pdbx_seq_one_letter_code
_entity_poly.pdbx_strand_id
1 'polypeptide(L)'
;MVKLRGAAYCNLKFLLIFLVLYGHLIEPQIWKDAAVYQQYRWIYAVHMPLFAFLTGVFLTDARRCGMQLGRCLSMYLFFQTAAVFLGDGKVLPLTPYWLLWYLLSAACWCAIAWLWYVLCRGKLGWVLLIWGIAAGCLAGLDPTVDREHSLSRTLVFFPYFMAGVLCHRQKNWAVFRLPALAAGLLCVYIMSTKMTHISPYFFYHAAPYQSTGQLYDRLMCYCVGFGLSFFLLAWIPRMRLPVTKLGAQTMSAYLAQTPFVLMAKRWALPWPYYLLLAGVYLWVVYLLTHYKQMYGIRT
;
A
#
# COMPACT_ATOMS: atom_id res chain seq x y z
N MET A 1 9.93 3.63 -25.11
CA MET A 1 9.79 2.68 -23.98
C MET A 1 9.59 3.34 -22.62
N VAL A 2 10.32 4.41 -22.26
CA VAL A 2 10.15 5.10 -20.94
C VAL A 2 8.74 5.64 -20.71
N LYS A 3 8.08 6.20 -21.74
CA LYS A 3 6.70 6.74 -21.66
C LYS A 3 5.65 5.65 -21.35
N LEU A 4 5.80 4.43 -21.88
CA LEU A 4 4.85 3.32 -21.68
C LEU A 4 4.99 2.70 -20.28
N ARG A 5 6.20 2.61 -19.74
CA ARG A 5 6.43 2.19 -18.35
C ARG A 5 5.76 3.16 -17.37
N GLY A 6 5.88 4.45 -17.62
CA GLY A 6 5.21 5.49 -16.80
C GLY A 6 3.70 5.32 -16.80
N ALA A 7 3.07 5.05 -17.95
CA ALA A 7 1.63 4.85 -18.05
C ALA A 7 1.17 3.61 -17.24
N ALA A 8 1.86 2.46 -17.36
CA ALA A 8 1.52 1.26 -16.61
C ALA A 8 1.55 1.48 -15.09
N TYR A 9 2.62 2.09 -14.57
CA TYR A 9 2.70 2.39 -13.14
C TYR A 9 1.66 3.44 -12.67
N CYS A 10 1.32 4.41 -13.52
CA CYS A 10 0.26 5.35 -13.21
C CYS A 10 -1.11 4.66 -13.20
N ASN A 11 -1.41 3.81 -14.17
CA ASN A 11 -2.65 3.02 -14.19
C ASN A 11 -2.76 2.13 -12.96
N LEU A 12 -1.65 1.48 -12.58
CA LEU A 12 -1.61 0.66 -11.38
C LEU A 12 -1.82 1.49 -10.10
N LYS A 13 -1.15 2.63 -9.98
CA LYS A 13 -1.36 3.55 -8.85
C LYS A 13 -2.80 4.04 -8.75
N PHE A 14 -3.44 4.31 -9.90
CA PHE A 14 -4.87 4.66 -9.91
C PHE A 14 -5.72 3.52 -9.33
N LEU A 15 -5.52 2.29 -9.81
CA LEU A 15 -6.24 1.12 -9.29
C LEU A 15 -6.03 0.99 -7.77
N LEU A 16 -4.79 1.11 -7.31
CA LEU A 16 -4.47 0.95 -5.90
C LEU A 16 -5.07 2.04 -5.02
N ILE A 17 -5.01 3.31 -5.42
CA ILE A 17 -5.61 4.39 -4.62
C ILE A 17 -7.14 4.29 -4.60
N PHE A 18 -7.76 3.82 -5.69
CA PHE A 18 -9.18 3.49 -5.72
C PHE A 18 -9.51 2.39 -4.72
N LEU A 19 -8.73 1.30 -4.69
CA LEU A 19 -8.91 0.20 -3.73
C LEU A 19 -8.70 0.64 -2.27
N VAL A 20 -7.72 1.51 -2.00
CA VAL A 20 -7.51 2.09 -0.66
C VAL A 20 -8.75 2.85 -0.21
N LEU A 21 -9.21 3.78 -1.05
CA LEU A 21 -10.35 4.63 -0.72
C LEU A 21 -11.62 3.80 -0.55
N TYR A 22 -11.90 2.92 -1.50
CA TYR A 22 -13.07 2.04 -1.46
C TYR A 22 -13.03 1.11 -0.24
N GLY A 23 -11.87 0.51 0.05
CA GLY A 23 -11.69 -0.33 1.24
C GLY A 23 -12.01 0.40 2.53
N HIS A 24 -11.57 1.68 2.67
CA HIS A 24 -11.92 2.48 3.83
C HIS A 24 -13.39 2.87 3.91
N LEU A 25 -14.05 3.07 2.77
CA LEU A 25 -15.49 3.41 2.74
C LEU A 25 -16.38 2.23 3.16
N ILE A 26 -16.04 1.00 2.72
CA ILE A 26 -16.83 -0.21 3.05
C ILE A 26 -16.49 -0.81 4.42
N GLU A 27 -15.40 -0.39 5.06
CA GLU A 27 -14.92 -0.95 6.34
C GLU A 27 -16.02 -1.09 7.42
N PRO A 28 -16.97 -0.14 7.63
CA PRO A 28 -18.01 -0.29 8.64
C PRO A 28 -19.01 -1.42 8.38
N GLN A 29 -19.04 -1.97 7.16
CA GLN A 29 -20.00 -3.00 6.74
C GLN A 29 -19.41 -4.41 6.70
N ILE A 30 -18.10 -4.58 6.92
CA ILE A 30 -17.42 -5.88 6.77
C ILE A 30 -17.98 -7.01 7.62
N TRP A 31 -18.56 -6.67 8.77
CA TRP A 31 -19.16 -7.66 9.68
C TRP A 31 -20.68 -7.79 9.50
N LYS A 32 -21.28 -6.98 8.61
CA LYS A 32 -22.72 -6.95 8.37
C LYS A 32 -23.12 -7.59 7.05
N ASP A 33 -22.18 -7.66 6.08
CA ASP A 33 -22.43 -8.14 4.73
C ASP A 33 -21.28 -9.07 4.29
N ALA A 34 -21.61 -10.31 3.97
CA ALA A 34 -20.64 -11.33 3.55
C ALA A 34 -19.93 -10.95 2.23
N ALA A 35 -20.64 -10.28 1.31
CA ALA A 35 -20.04 -9.85 0.04
C ALA A 35 -19.01 -8.73 0.29
N VAL A 36 -19.31 -7.79 1.19
CA VAL A 36 -18.38 -6.75 1.61
C VAL A 36 -17.16 -7.35 2.32
N TYR A 37 -17.38 -8.34 3.20
CA TYR A 37 -16.29 -9.06 3.86
C TYR A 37 -15.32 -9.67 2.85
N GLN A 38 -15.82 -10.36 1.82
CA GLN A 38 -14.99 -10.95 0.79
C GLN A 38 -14.26 -9.89 -0.06
N GLN A 39 -14.95 -8.83 -0.48
CA GLN A 39 -14.32 -7.72 -1.22
C GLN A 39 -13.17 -7.12 -0.40
N TYR A 40 -13.38 -6.86 0.89
CA TYR A 40 -12.38 -6.29 1.78
C TYR A 40 -11.15 -7.20 1.92
N ARG A 41 -11.34 -8.51 2.04
CA ARG A 41 -10.23 -9.49 2.08
C ARG A 41 -9.37 -9.42 0.82
N TRP A 42 -9.98 -9.41 -0.37
CA TRP A 42 -9.25 -9.32 -1.63
C TRP A 42 -8.51 -7.99 -1.78
N ILE A 43 -9.13 -6.89 -1.39
CA ILE A 43 -8.51 -5.58 -1.42
C ILE A 43 -7.27 -5.58 -0.53
N TYR A 44 -7.39 -6.04 0.71
CA TYR A 44 -6.31 -5.99 1.69
C TYR A 44 -5.19 -7.01 1.42
N ALA A 45 -5.47 -8.08 0.70
CA ALA A 45 -4.45 -9.03 0.25
C ALA A 45 -3.48 -8.42 -0.78
N VAL A 46 -3.87 -7.35 -1.51
CA VAL A 46 -3.05 -6.86 -2.64
C VAL A 46 -2.68 -5.39 -2.59
N HIS A 47 -3.56 -4.49 -2.11
CA HIS A 47 -3.33 -3.05 -2.31
C HIS A 47 -2.10 -2.53 -1.58
N MET A 48 -1.93 -2.84 -0.28
CA MET A 48 -0.77 -2.38 0.49
C MET A 48 0.53 -3.08 0.11
N PRO A 49 0.56 -4.44 -0.08
CA PRO A 49 1.70 -5.12 -0.66
C PRO A 49 2.22 -4.45 -1.93
N LEU A 50 1.34 -4.18 -2.87
CA LEU A 50 1.72 -3.61 -4.15
C LEU A 50 2.07 -2.11 -4.07
N PHE A 51 1.46 -1.33 -3.17
CA PHE A 51 1.92 0.04 -2.89
C PHE A 51 3.34 0.07 -2.30
N ALA A 52 3.64 -0.79 -1.32
CA ALA A 52 4.97 -0.91 -0.76
C ALA A 52 6.00 -1.29 -1.84
N PHE A 53 5.68 -2.27 -2.69
CA PHE A 53 6.49 -2.66 -3.83
C PHE A 53 6.74 -1.48 -4.79
N LEU A 54 5.69 -0.74 -5.16
CA LEU A 54 5.83 0.41 -6.06
C LEU A 54 6.68 1.53 -5.46
N THR A 55 6.61 1.74 -4.14
CA THR A 55 7.48 2.70 -3.45
C THR A 55 8.95 2.30 -3.63
N GLY A 56 9.28 1.02 -3.47
CA GLY A 56 10.64 0.50 -3.66
C GLY A 56 11.15 0.59 -5.08
N VAL A 57 10.31 0.31 -6.10
CA VAL A 57 10.70 0.27 -7.53
C VAL A 57 11.38 1.55 -8.02
N PHE A 58 11.07 2.70 -7.43
CA PHE A 58 11.63 3.99 -7.83
C PHE A 58 12.94 4.35 -7.11
N LEU A 59 13.35 3.57 -6.11
CA LEU A 59 14.53 3.81 -5.30
C LEU A 59 15.73 3.03 -5.85
N THR A 60 16.51 3.65 -6.69
CA THR A 60 17.60 3.00 -7.44
C THR A 60 18.98 3.25 -6.87
N ASP A 61 19.10 4.16 -5.91
CA ASP A 61 20.36 4.60 -5.32
C ASP A 61 20.14 5.32 -3.97
N ALA A 62 21.20 5.51 -3.21
CA ALA A 62 21.17 6.15 -1.90
C ALA A 62 20.59 7.57 -1.94
N ARG A 63 20.88 8.37 -2.97
CA ARG A 63 20.37 9.73 -3.12
C ARG A 63 18.85 9.75 -3.21
N ARG A 64 18.26 8.85 -4.03
CA ARG A 64 16.80 8.73 -4.16
C ARG A 64 16.15 8.25 -2.87
N CYS A 65 16.78 7.31 -2.17
CA CYS A 65 16.31 6.87 -0.87
C CYS A 65 16.28 8.01 0.14
N GLY A 66 17.37 8.80 0.24
CA GLY A 66 17.44 9.95 1.14
C GLY A 66 16.42 11.05 0.80
N MET A 67 16.23 11.37 -0.51
CA MET A 67 15.21 12.32 -0.93
C MET A 67 13.79 11.84 -0.61
N GLN A 68 13.52 10.56 -0.80
CA GLN A 68 12.19 10.00 -0.49
C GLN A 68 11.96 9.92 1.02
N LEU A 69 12.98 9.57 1.81
CA LEU A 69 12.95 9.64 3.27
C LEU A 69 12.55 11.04 3.74
N GLY A 70 13.27 12.07 3.26
CA GLY A 70 12.96 13.47 3.61
C GLY A 70 11.53 13.87 3.26
N ARG A 71 11.04 13.47 2.07
CA ARG A 71 9.64 13.73 1.66
C ARG A 71 8.63 13.03 2.56
N CYS A 72 8.83 11.75 2.86
CA CYS A 72 7.91 11.00 3.73
C CYS A 72 7.88 11.61 5.14
N LEU A 73 9.03 11.94 5.72
CA LEU A 73 9.12 12.57 7.04
C LEU A 73 8.47 13.96 7.07
N SER A 74 8.76 14.81 6.08
CA SER A 74 8.16 16.16 6.01
C SER A 74 6.65 16.09 5.91
N MET A 75 6.11 15.22 5.03
CA MET A 75 4.67 15.02 4.90
C MET A 75 4.07 14.42 6.17
N TYR A 76 4.74 13.42 6.76
CA TYR A 76 4.29 12.81 8.00
C TYR A 76 4.19 13.85 9.11
N LEU A 77 5.25 14.59 9.37
CA LEU A 77 5.30 15.60 10.44
C LEU A 77 4.25 16.69 10.22
N PHE A 78 4.10 17.20 8.99
CA PHE A 78 3.11 18.22 8.68
C PHE A 78 1.68 17.73 8.96
N PHE A 79 1.28 16.58 8.42
CA PHE A 79 -0.08 16.07 8.60
C PHE A 79 -0.34 15.51 9.98
N GLN A 80 0.68 14.96 10.65
CA GLN A 80 0.59 14.52 12.05
C GLN A 80 0.36 15.73 12.97
N THR A 81 1.12 16.79 12.79
CA THR A 81 0.95 18.05 13.53
C THR A 81 -0.43 18.66 13.27
N ALA A 82 -0.87 18.69 12.00
CA ALA A 82 -2.22 19.16 11.66
C ALA A 82 -3.32 18.33 12.35
N ALA A 83 -3.16 17.00 12.43
CA ALA A 83 -4.11 16.11 13.11
C ALA A 83 -4.16 16.39 14.63
N VAL A 84 -3.03 16.71 15.27
CA VAL A 84 -2.99 17.14 16.68
C VAL A 84 -3.80 18.39 16.91
N PHE A 85 -3.61 19.41 16.06
CA PHE A 85 -4.30 20.69 16.21
C PHE A 85 -5.79 20.66 15.85
N LEU A 86 -6.19 19.78 14.92
CA LEU A 86 -7.58 19.73 14.41
C LEU A 86 -8.47 18.72 15.14
N GLY A 87 -7.93 17.85 15.94
CA GLY A 87 -8.77 16.74 16.41
C GLY A 87 -8.51 16.26 17.81
N ASP A 88 -7.63 15.59 18.21
CA ASP A 88 -7.74 14.74 19.39
C ASP A 88 -6.53 14.78 20.33
N GLY A 89 -5.89 15.84 20.60
CA GLY A 89 -4.92 16.05 21.70
C GLY A 89 -4.04 14.87 22.23
N LYS A 90 -4.32 13.65 21.76
CA LYS A 90 -3.69 12.39 22.17
C LYS A 90 -2.67 11.86 21.15
N VAL A 91 -2.38 12.61 20.10
CA VAL A 91 -1.53 12.12 19.00
C VAL A 91 -0.06 12.36 19.37
N LEU A 92 0.62 11.31 19.80
CA LEU A 92 2.05 11.32 20.01
C LEU A 92 2.81 11.32 18.67
N PRO A 93 4.02 11.88 18.58
CA PRO A 93 4.78 11.94 17.31
C PRO A 93 5.05 10.58 16.65
N LEU A 94 5.14 9.51 17.42
CA LEU A 94 5.38 8.15 16.94
C LEU A 94 4.11 7.29 16.83
N THR A 95 2.95 7.84 17.20
CA THR A 95 1.65 7.18 17.03
C THR A 95 0.93 7.80 15.85
N PRO A 96 1.10 7.25 14.64
CA PRO A 96 0.58 7.90 13.43
C PRO A 96 -0.93 7.94 13.44
N TYR A 97 -1.48 9.14 13.15
CA TYR A 97 -2.91 9.32 13.00
C TYR A 97 -3.43 8.51 11.81
N TRP A 98 -4.31 7.58 12.07
CA TRP A 98 -5.02 6.71 11.14
C TRP A 98 -4.23 6.29 9.88
N LEU A 99 -4.37 7.01 8.76
CA LEU A 99 -3.73 6.65 7.47
C LEU A 99 -2.24 7.00 7.42
N LEU A 100 -1.75 7.90 8.28
CA LEU A 100 -0.36 8.39 8.22
C LEU A 100 0.69 7.32 8.56
N TRP A 101 0.24 6.17 9.08
CA TRP A 101 1.13 5.03 9.33
C TRP A 101 1.98 4.65 8.12
N TYR A 102 1.42 4.78 6.91
CA TYR A 102 2.15 4.41 5.70
C TYR A 102 3.32 5.37 5.41
N LEU A 103 3.17 6.66 5.68
CA LEU A 103 4.27 7.62 5.53
C LEU A 103 5.40 7.35 6.52
N LEU A 104 5.06 7.02 7.77
CA LEU A 104 6.04 6.65 8.78
C LEU A 104 6.76 5.35 8.40
N SER A 105 6.02 4.31 8.02
CA SER A 105 6.60 3.04 7.55
C SER A 105 7.47 3.24 6.30
N ALA A 106 7.01 4.03 5.33
CA ALA A 106 7.78 4.33 4.13
C ALA A 106 9.08 5.10 4.45
N ALA A 107 9.07 6.00 5.43
CA ALA A 107 10.28 6.66 5.92
C ALA A 107 11.26 5.65 6.51
N CYS A 108 10.79 4.73 7.38
CA CYS A 108 11.63 3.66 7.94
C CYS A 108 12.23 2.78 6.83
N TRP A 109 11.43 2.35 5.85
CA TRP A 109 11.92 1.54 4.73
C TRP A 109 12.94 2.28 3.89
N CYS A 110 12.73 3.57 3.62
CA CYS A 110 13.68 4.41 2.89
C CYS A 110 14.98 4.60 3.67
N ALA A 111 14.92 4.75 4.99
CA ALA A 111 16.10 4.84 5.84
C ALA A 111 16.94 3.54 5.80
N ILE A 112 16.28 2.38 5.93
CA ILE A 112 16.93 1.07 5.82
C ILE A 112 17.56 0.90 4.43
N ALA A 113 16.84 1.22 3.36
CA ALA A 113 17.37 1.13 2.00
C ALA A 113 18.51 2.11 1.76
N TRP A 114 18.45 3.32 2.31
CA TRP A 114 19.53 4.30 2.24
C TRP A 114 20.80 3.78 2.90
N LEU A 115 20.70 3.27 4.14
CA LEU A 115 21.82 2.65 4.87
C LEU A 115 22.39 1.47 4.10
N TRP A 116 21.55 0.60 3.55
CA TRP A 116 21.98 -0.53 2.73
C TRP A 116 22.76 -0.09 1.48
N TYR A 117 22.29 0.94 0.75
CA TYR A 117 23.03 1.47 -0.39
C TYR A 117 24.39 2.09 0.03
N VAL A 118 24.44 2.79 1.16
CA VAL A 118 25.66 3.42 1.67
C VAL A 118 26.65 2.36 2.15
N LEU A 119 26.23 1.42 2.99
CA LEU A 119 27.11 0.44 3.63
C LEU A 119 27.43 -0.75 2.72
N CYS A 120 26.44 -1.30 2.05
CA CYS A 120 26.58 -2.51 1.23
C CYS A 120 26.71 -2.21 -0.27
N ARG A 121 26.71 -0.92 -0.68
CA ARG A 121 26.79 -0.49 -2.09
C ARG A 121 25.75 -1.18 -3.00
N GLY A 122 24.56 -1.46 -2.46
CA GLY A 122 23.49 -2.14 -3.18
C GLY A 122 23.69 -3.65 -3.40
N LYS A 123 24.68 -4.25 -2.74
CA LYS A 123 24.93 -5.69 -2.79
C LYS A 123 24.11 -6.44 -1.72
N LEU A 124 23.92 -7.75 -1.91
CA LEU A 124 23.24 -8.63 -0.94
C LEU A 124 21.80 -8.19 -0.56
N GLY A 125 21.12 -7.46 -1.42
CA GLY A 125 19.76 -6.99 -1.13
C GLY A 125 18.74 -8.11 -0.95
N TRP A 126 18.99 -9.28 -1.54
CA TRP A 126 18.19 -10.49 -1.32
C TRP A 126 18.26 -10.99 0.15
N VAL A 127 19.37 -10.73 0.85
CA VAL A 127 19.50 -11.02 2.28
C VAL A 127 18.51 -10.18 3.07
N LEU A 128 18.43 -8.87 2.78
CA LEU A 128 17.44 -7.98 3.42
C LEU A 128 15.99 -8.41 3.12
N LEU A 129 15.73 -8.92 1.92
CA LEU A 129 14.40 -9.44 1.57
C LEU A 129 14.06 -10.66 2.42
N ILE A 130 14.98 -11.63 2.55
CA ILE A 130 14.77 -12.84 3.35
C ILE A 130 14.61 -12.48 4.83
N TRP A 131 15.49 -11.63 5.37
CA TRP A 131 15.38 -11.13 6.75
C TRP A 131 14.09 -10.37 6.98
N GLY A 132 13.64 -9.59 6.00
CA GLY A 132 12.37 -8.89 6.07
C GLY A 132 11.18 -9.85 6.15
N ILE A 133 11.18 -10.94 5.35
CA ILE A 133 10.14 -11.96 5.43
C ILE A 133 10.16 -12.64 6.79
N ALA A 134 11.36 -13.04 7.28
CA ALA A 134 11.50 -13.65 8.59
C ALA A 134 11.01 -12.70 9.72
N ALA A 135 11.47 -11.45 9.72
CA ALA A 135 11.04 -10.45 10.70
C ALA A 135 9.52 -10.21 10.66
N GLY A 136 8.93 -10.12 9.46
CA GLY A 136 7.48 -9.95 9.31
C GLY A 136 6.67 -11.18 9.73
N CYS A 137 7.24 -12.39 9.61
CA CYS A 137 6.63 -13.60 10.15
C CYS A 137 6.73 -13.63 11.69
N LEU A 138 7.86 -13.26 12.25
CA LEU A 138 8.09 -13.28 13.70
C LEU A 138 7.40 -12.13 14.45
N ALA A 139 7.11 -11.03 13.75
CA ALA A 139 6.49 -9.84 14.35
C ALA A 139 5.20 -10.12 15.13
N GLY A 140 4.44 -11.14 14.74
CA GLY A 140 3.19 -11.50 15.43
C GLY A 140 3.38 -12.34 16.69
N LEU A 141 4.58 -12.86 16.94
CA LEU A 141 4.87 -13.63 18.14
C LEU A 141 5.12 -12.73 19.35
N ASP A 142 5.48 -11.47 19.11
CA ASP A 142 5.77 -10.50 20.17
C ASP A 142 4.62 -9.47 20.28
N PRO A 143 3.87 -9.46 21.40
CA PRO A 143 2.79 -8.50 21.63
C PRO A 143 3.26 -7.03 21.68
N THR A 144 4.54 -6.78 21.93
CA THR A 144 5.11 -5.42 21.96
C THR A 144 5.30 -4.83 20.58
N VAL A 145 5.33 -5.69 19.53
CA VAL A 145 5.31 -5.26 18.12
C VAL A 145 3.90 -4.88 17.73
N ASP A 146 3.52 -3.68 18.14
CA ASP A 146 2.15 -3.22 18.10
C ASP A 146 1.74 -2.53 16.78
N ARG A 147 0.45 -2.25 16.69
CA ARG A 147 -0.17 -1.49 15.62
C ARG A 147 -0.07 0.02 15.85
N GLU A 148 -0.05 0.48 17.09
CA GLU A 148 -0.15 1.90 17.44
C GLU A 148 1.03 2.69 16.88
N HIS A 149 2.25 2.20 17.09
CA HIS A 149 3.47 2.78 16.53
C HIS A 149 3.74 2.36 15.07
N SER A 150 2.82 1.59 14.46
CA SER A 150 2.95 1.02 13.11
C SER A 150 4.13 0.07 12.92
N LEU A 151 4.78 -0.39 13.98
CA LEU A 151 5.94 -1.27 13.91
C LEU A 151 5.59 -2.59 13.24
N SER A 152 4.46 -3.21 13.63
CA SER A 152 3.97 -4.45 13.03
C SER A 152 3.79 -4.33 11.52
N ARG A 153 3.14 -3.26 11.05
CA ARG A 153 2.93 -3.00 9.62
C ARG A 153 4.24 -2.67 8.90
N THR A 154 5.11 -1.91 9.53
CA THR A 154 6.44 -1.59 8.99
C THR A 154 7.23 -2.87 8.69
N LEU A 155 7.25 -3.83 9.61
CA LEU A 155 7.94 -5.12 9.43
C LEU A 155 7.25 -6.00 8.38
N VAL A 156 5.91 -6.13 8.45
CA VAL A 156 5.15 -7.01 7.54
C VAL A 156 5.18 -6.52 6.09
N PHE A 157 5.20 -5.22 5.82
CA PHE A 157 5.22 -4.70 4.45
C PHE A 157 6.63 -4.43 3.91
N PHE A 158 7.66 -4.44 4.73
CA PHE A 158 9.06 -4.25 4.32
C PHE A 158 9.51 -5.20 3.20
N PRO A 159 9.19 -6.52 3.22
CA PRO A 159 9.60 -7.42 2.14
C PRO A 159 9.08 -7.00 0.76
N TYR A 160 7.85 -6.51 0.68
CA TYR A 160 7.29 -6.03 -0.59
C TYR A 160 8.01 -4.79 -1.10
N PHE A 161 8.33 -3.86 -0.20
CA PHE A 161 9.14 -2.70 -0.53
C PHE A 161 10.52 -3.11 -1.03
N MET A 162 11.21 -4.01 -0.31
CA MET A 162 12.54 -4.47 -0.69
C MET A 162 12.54 -5.24 -2.01
N ALA A 163 11.53 -6.06 -2.27
CA ALA A 163 11.33 -6.70 -3.58
C ALA A 163 11.19 -5.64 -4.69
N GLY A 164 10.47 -4.55 -4.44
CA GLY A 164 10.38 -3.41 -5.37
C GLY A 164 11.75 -2.79 -5.66
N VAL A 165 12.56 -2.55 -4.63
CA VAL A 165 13.93 -2.03 -4.77
C VAL A 165 14.78 -2.98 -5.64
N LEU A 166 14.71 -4.28 -5.40
CA LEU A 166 15.46 -5.29 -6.17
C LEU A 166 14.99 -5.38 -7.63
N CYS A 167 13.69 -5.20 -7.86
CA CYS A 167 13.08 -5.29 -9.18
C CYS A 167 13.14 -3.96 -9.97
N HIS A 168 13.83 -2.91 -9.51
CA HIS A 168 13.87 -1.60 -10.16
C HIS A 168 14.35 -1.65 -11.63
N ARG A 169 15.18 -2.62 -12.01
CA ARG A 169 15.68 -2.81 -13.38
C ARG A 169 14.67 -3.47 -14.31
N GLN A 170 13.65 -4.17 -13.78
CA GLN A 170 12.65 -4.82 -14.61
C GLN A 170 11.74 -3.80 -15.27
N LYS A 171 11.85 -3.71 -16.61
CA LYS A 171 11.15 -2.71 -17.42
C LYS A 171 9.88 -3.24 -18.06
N ASN A 172 9.77 -4.55 -18.24
CA ASN A 172 8.68 -5.16 -18.99
C ASN A 172 8.10 -6.38 -18.26
N TRP A 173 7.14 -6.13 -17.38
CA TRP A 173 6.43 -7.20 -16.67
C TRP A 173 5.53 -8.05 -17.57
N ALA A 174 5.08 -7.52 -18.74
CA ALA A 174 4.17 -8.27 -19.62
C ALA A 174 4.82 -9.49 -20.28
N VAL A 175 6.15 -9.61 -20.25
CA VAL A 175 6.82 -10.84 -20.72
C VAL A 175 6.49 -12.03 -19.81
N PHE A 176 6.03 -11.78 -18.60
CA PHE A 176 5.69 -12.79 -17.61
C PHE A 176 4.16 -13.05 -17.50
N ARG A 177 3.36 -12.69 -18.51
CA ARG A 177 1.88 -12.81 -18.41
C ARG A 177 1.43 -14.24 -18.10
N LEU A 178 1.98 -15.25 -18.76
CA LEU A 178 1.58 -16.64 -18.52
C LEU A 178 1.92 -17.12 -17.09
N PRO A 179 3.18 -17.04 -16.61
CA PRO A 179 3.48 -17.41 -15.23
C PRO A 179 2.75 -16.53 -14.22
N ALA A 180 2.49 -15.25 -14.51
CA ALA A 180 1.72 -14.37 -13.66
C ALA A 180 0.24 -14.76 -13.59
N LEU A 181 -0.34 -15.23 -14.71
CA LEU A 181 -1.70 -15.78 -14.71
C LEU A 181 -1.78 -17.05 -13.84
N ALA A 182 -0.83 -17.99 -13.99
CA ALA A 182 -0.77 -19.18 -13.16
C ALA A 182 -0.64 -18.81 -11.67
N ALA A 183 0.22 -17.85 -11.32
CA ALA A 183 0.35 -17.35 -9.96
C ALA A 183 -0.96 -16.72 -9.45
N GLY A 184 -1.65 -15.92 -10.28
CA GLY A 184 -2.93 -15.32 -9.94
C GLY A 184 -4.02 -16.37 -9.67
N LEU A 185 -4.14 -17.38 -10.53
CA LEU A 185 -5.08 -18.50 -10.36
C LEU A 185 -4.78 -19.31 -9.09
N LEU A 186 -3.49 -19.58 -8.83
CA LEU A 186 -3.07 -20.22 -7.58
C LEU A 186 -3.45 -19.38 -6.36
N CYS A 187 -3.27 -18.06 -6.41
CA CYS A 187 -3.69 -17.16 -5.32
C CYS A 187 -5.20 -17.20 -5.12
N VAL A 188 -6.00 -17.22 -6.20
CA VAL A 188 -7.45 -17.38 -6.10
C VAL A 188 -7.80 -18.70 -5.41
N TYR A 189 -7.19 -19.78 -5.80
CA TYR A 189 -7.38 -21.08 -5.16
C TYR A 189 -7.02 -21.05 -3.67
N ILE A 190 -5.84 -20.54 -3.32
CA ILE A 190 -5.37 -20.44 -1.92
C ILE A 190 -6.33 -19.58 -1.08
N MET A 191 -6.70 -18.40 -1.55
CA MET A 191 -7.61 -17.50 -0.86
C MET A 191 -8.99 -18.11 -0.62
N SER A 192 -9.50 -18.86 -1.62
CA SER A 192 -10.84 -19.45 -1.58
C SER A 192 -10.92 -20.76 -0.78
N THR A 193 -9.81 -21.47 -0.60
CA THR A 193 -9.82 -22.82 0.03
C THR A 193 -9.01 -22.89 1.32
N LYS A 194 -7.80 -22.34 1.32
CA LYS A 194 -6.84 -22.47 2.46
C LYS A 194 -6.88 -21.31 3.43
N MET A 195 -7.31 -20.12 2.97
CA MET A 195 -7.29 -18.89 3.78
C MET A 195 -8.68 -18.43 4.19
N THR A 196 -9.72 -19.25 4.12
CA THR A 196 -11.10 -18.89 4.45
C THR A 196 -11.28 -18.43 5.90
N HIS A 197 -10.47 -19.00 6.82
CA HIS A 197 -10.45 -18.66 8.24
C HIS A 197 -9.70 -17.36 8.55
N ILE A 198 -8.92 -16.81 7.60
CA ILE A 198 -8.08 -15.63 7.85
C ILE A 198 -8.93 -14.37 7.80
N SER A 199 -8.94 -13.64 8.93
CA SER A 199 -9.59 -12.34 9.05
C SER A 199 -8.92 -11.29 8.14
N PRO A 200 -9.69 -10.34 7.57
CA PRO A 200 -9.14 -9.20 6.85
C PRO A 200 -8.05 -8.44 7.62
N TYR A 201 -8.19 -8.32 8.92
CA TYR A 201 -7.23 -7.63 9.78
C TYR A 201 -5.87 -8.31 9.86
N PHE A 202 -5.82 -9.61 9.58
CA PHE A 202 -4.56 -10.36 9.55
C PHE A 202 -3.65 -9.92 8.39
N PHE A 203 -4.21 -9.52 7.24
CA PHE A 203 -3.42 -9.08 6.08
C PHE A 203 -2.54 -7.86 6.36
N TYR A 204 -2.94 -6.98 7.26
CA TYR A 204 -2.16 -5.81 7.66
C TYR A 204 -1.64 -5.86 9.10
N HIS A 205 -1.65 -7.04 9.68
CA HIS A 205 -1.15 -7.32 11.02
C HIS A 205 -1.70 -6.35 12.09
N ALA A 206 -3.00 -6.49 12.35
CA ALA A 206 -3.67 -5.61 13.31
C ALA A 206 -3.52 -6.07 14.77
N ALA A 207 -3.14 -7.32 15.00
CA ALA A 207 -3.01 -7.91 16.33
C ALA A 207 -1.90 -8.99 16.37
N PRO A 208 -1.33 -9.27 17.55
CA PRO A 208 -0.44 -10.41 17.76
C PRO A 208 -1.09 -11.74 17.39
N TYR A 209 -0.28 -12.76 17.15
CA TYR A 209 -0.77 -14.10 16.90
C TYR A 209 -1.42 -14.70 18.15
N GLN A 210 -2.53 -15.41 17.92
CA GLN A 210 -3.22 -16.16 18.97
C GLN A 210 -2.67 -17.59 19.11
N SER A 211 -1.98 -18.08 18.06
CA SER A 211 -1.35 -19.40 18.02
C SER A 211 -0.14 -19.39 17.10
N THR A 212 0.79 -20.32 17.32
CA THR A 212 1.97 -20.51 16.45
C THR A 212 1.61 -20.91 15.01
N GLY A 213 0.42 -21.53 14.80
CA GLY A 213 -0.08 -21.85 13.45
C GLY A 213 -0.26 -20.62 12.55
N GLN A 214 -0.48 -19.45 13.16
CA GLN A 214 -0.60 -18.20 12.39
C GLN A 214 0.72 -17.72 11.75
N LEU A 215 1.86 -18.32 12.09
CA LEU A 215 3.11 -18.15 11.36
C LEU A 215 2.97 -18.68 9.91
N TYR A 216 2.35 -19.85 9.76
CA TYR A 216 2.03 -20.41 8.44
C TYR A 216 1.05 -19.51 7.67
N ASP A 217 0.02 -19.01 8.35
CA ASP A 217 -0.93 -18.06 7.74
C ASP A 217 -0.24 -16.79 7.24
N ARG A 218 0.77 -16.29 7.95
CA ARG A 218 1.57 -15.15 7.51
C ARG A 218 2.38 -15.45 6.25
N LEU A 219 2.99 -16.63 6.17
CA LEU A 219 3.68 -17.07 4.96
C LEU A 219 2.71 -17.19 3.77
N MET A 220 1.50 -17.71 3.99
CA MET A 220 0.45 -17.75 2.97
C MET A 220 0.06 -16.32 2.52
N CYS A 221 -0.05 -15.35 3.46
CA CYS A 221 -0.29 -13.95 3.11
C CYS A 221 0.83 -13.38 2.23
N TYR A 222 2.10 -13.72 2.48
CA TYR A 222 3.22 -13.33 1.61
C TYR A 222 3.10 -13.95 0.22
N CYS A 223 2.84 -15.25 0.13
CA CYS A 223 2.66 -15.94 -1.16
C CYS A 223 1.54 -15.28 -1.98
N VAL A 224 0.39 -15.05 -1.37
CA VAL A 224 -0.77 -14.40 -2.03
C VAL A 224 -0.45 -12.95 -2.39
N GLY A 225 0.11 -12.16 -1.47
CA GLY A 225 0.43 -10.76 -1.72
C GLY A 225 1.45 -10.58 -2.85
N PHE A 226 2.51 -11.38 -2.90
CA PHE A 226 3.48 -11.39 -4.01
C PHE A 226 2.86 -11.90 -5.30
N GLY A 227 2.10 -13.00 -5.26
CA GLY A 227 1.48 -13.58 -6.45
C GLY A 227 0.45 -12.66 -7.11
N LEU A 228 -0.44 -12.04 -6.32
CA LEU A 228 -1.41 -11.05 -6.83
C LEU A 228 -0.70 -9.78 -7.32
N SER A 229 0.33 -9.32 -6.63
CA SER A 229 1.14 -8.18 -7.09
C SER A 229 1.81 -8.48 -8.43
N PHE A 230 2.39 -9.67 -8.59
CA PHE A 230 2.99 -10.12 -9.84
C PHE A 230 1.97 -10.20 -10.97
N PHE A 231 0.77 -10.75 -10.69
CA PHE A 231 -0.33 -10.80 -11.65
C PHE A 231 -0.69 -9.39 -12.13
N LEU A 232 -0.95 -8.45 -11.22
CA LEU A 232 -1.33 -7.09 -11.58
C LEU A 232 -0.22 -6.35 -12.35
N LEU A 233 1.05 -6.49 -11.95
CA LEU A 233 2.19 -5.91 -12.67
C LEU A 233 2.31 -6.41 -14.11
N ALA A 234 1.99 -7.66 -14.38
CA ALA A 234 2.08 -8.28 -15.69
C ALA A 234 0.90 -7.91 -16.61
N TRP A 235 -0.31 -7.74 -16.03
CA TRP A 235 -1.54 -7.58 -16.79
C TRP A 235 -2.06 -6.14 -16.87
N ILE A 236 -1.56 -5.22 -16.03
CA ILE A 236 -2.00 -3.82 -16.07
C ILE A 236 -1.81 -3.21 -17.47
N PRO A 237 -2.78 -2.48 -18.02
CA PRO A 237 -2.66 -1.82 -19.32
C PRO A 237 -1.46 -0.86 -19.36
N ARG A 238 -0.69 -0.91 -20.45
CA ARG A 238 0.51 -0.08 -20.65
C ARG A 238 0.24 1.15 -21.49
N MET A 239 -0.91 1.20 -22.14
CA MET A 239 -1.37 2.35 -22.88
C MET A 239 -1.82 3.47 -21.94
N ARG A 240 -1.84 4.69 -22.44
CA ARG A 240 -2.41 5.81 -21.70
C ARG A 240 -3.93 5.70 -21.69
N LEU A 241 -4.49 5.57 -20.51
CA LEU A 241 -5.92 5.58 -20.24
C LEU A 241 -6.33 6.96 -19.70
N PRO A 242 -7.60 7.33 -19.73
CA PRO A 242 -8.09 8.55 -19.04
C PRO A 242 -7.62 8.65 -17.59
N VAL A 243 -7.62 7.51 -16.88
CA VAL A 243 -7.21 7.38 -15.47
C VAL A 243 -5.69 7.49 -15.24
N THR A 244 -4.86 7.45 -16.29
CA THR A 244 -3.39 7.53 -16.14
C THR A 244 -2.94 8.82 -15.47
N LYS A 245 -3.62 9.94 -15.77
CA LYS A 245 -3.33 11.24 -15.16
C LYS A 245 -3.67 11.26 -13.66
N LEU A 246 -4.80 10.65 -13.28
CA LEU A 246 -5.21 10.44 -11.88
C LEU A 246 -4.16 9.64 -11.10
N GLY A 247 -3.67 8.55 -11.69
CA GLY A 247 -2.63 7.72 -11.09
C GLY A 247 -1.28 8.42 -10.89
N ALA A 248 -1.02 9.52 -11.59
CA ALA A 248 0.16 10.35 -11.34
C ALA A 248 0.05 11.19 -10.05
N GLN A 249 -1.15 11.42 -9.54
CA GLN A 249 -1.46 12.33 -8.43
C GLN A 249 -1.95 11.60 -7.16
N THR A 250 -1.61 10.32 -7.01
CA THR A 250 -2.10 9.48 -5.91
C THR A 250 -1.77 10.00 -4.52
N MET A 251 -0.67 10.73 -4.34
CA MET A 251 -0.30 11.28 -3.04
C MET A 251 -1.31 12.33 -2.56
N SER A 252 -1.76 13.22 -3.44
CA SER A 252 -2.79 14.23 -3.12
C SER A 252 -4.11 13.55 -2.73
N ALA A 253 -4.52 12.51 -3.49
CA ALA A 253 -5.72 11.75 -3.19
C ALA A 253 -5.60 11.01 -1.85
N TYR A 254 -4.44 10.42 -1.56
CA TYR A 254 -4.15 9.74 -0.30
C TYR A 254 -4.23 10.67 0.91
N LEU A 255 -3.63 11.86 0.83
CA LEU A 255 -3.59 12.79 1.97
C LEU A 255 -4.94 13.46 2.22
N ALA A 256 -5.68 13.78 1.15
CA ALA A 256 -6.97 14.46 1.24
C ALA A 256 -8.16 13.53 1.56
N GLN A 257 -8.00 12.20 1.53
CA GLN A 257 -9.13 11.27 1.69
C GLN A 257 -9.69 11.20 3.12
N THR A 258 -8.90 11.50 4.15
CA THR A 258 -9.31 11.35 5.55
C THR A 258 -10.62 12.06 5.88
N PRO A 259 -10.77 13.39 5.68
CA PRO A 259 -12.02 14.06 5.99
C PRO A 259 -13.20 13.56 5.14
N PHE A 260 -12.94 13.22 3.88
CA PHE A 260 -13.96 12.68 2.99
C PHE A 260 -14.49 11.33 3.49
N VAL A 261 -13.59 10.39 3.83
CA VAL A 261 -13.98 9.06 4.31
C VAL A 261 -14.75 9.16 5.63
N LEU A 262 -14.29 10.00 6.58
CA LEU A 262 -14.96 10.19 7.85
C LEU A 262 -16.38 10.76 7.67
N MET A 263 -16.57 11.69 6.74
CA MET A 263 -17.88 12.23 6.39
C MET A 263 -18.77 11.19 5.71
N ALA A 264 -18.24 10.49 4.69
CA ALA A 264 -19.01 9.52 3.91
C ALA A 264 -19.47 8.30 4.75
N LYS A 265 -18.66 7.87 5.72
CA LYS A 265 -19.06 6.80 6.66
C LYS A 265 -20.32 7.14 7.48
N ARG A 266 -20.58 8.42 7.73
CA ARG A 266 -21.80 8.87 8.46
C ARG A 266 -23.07 8.70 7.65
N TRP A 267 -22.99 8.62 6.30
CA TRP A 267 -24.16 8.46 5.44
C TRP A 267 -24.74 7.05 5.45
N ALA A 268 -23.99 6.05 5.96
CA ALA A 268 -24.40 4.66 6.10
C ALA A 268 -25.01 4.06 4.80
N LEU A 269 -24.47 4.43 3.64
CA LEU A 269 -24.96 4.00 2.34
C LEU A 269 -24.69 2.52 2.09
N PRO A 270 -25.53 1.81 1.29
CA PRO A 270 -25.22 0.49 0.75
C PRO A 270 -23.89 0.50 -0.02
N TRP A 271 -23.12 -0.60 0.06
CA TRP A 271 -21.76 -0.67 -0.49
C TRP A 271 -21.62 -0.30 -1.99
N PRO A 272 -22.59 -0.56 -2.89
CA PRO A 272 -22.45 -0.17 -4.29
C PRO A 272 -22.29 1.34 -4.50
N TYR A 273 -22.93 2.16 -3.66
CA TYR A 273 -22.78 3.62 -3.72
C TYR A 273 -21.40 4.09 -3.35
N TYR A 274 -20.67 3.35 -2.50
CA TYR A 274 -19.30 3.67 -2.16
C TYR A 274 -18.32 3.46 -3.33
N LEU A 275 -18.63 2.58 -4.28
CA LEU A 275 -17.86 2.50 -5.54
C LEU A 275 -17.95 3.80 -6.34
N LEU A 276 -19.18 4.32 -6.50
CA LEU A 276 -19.40 5.60 -7.18
C LEU A 276 -18.73 6.76 -6.43
N LEU A 277 -18.89 6.83 -5.12
CA LEU A 277 -18.27 7.85 -4.29
C LEU A 277 -16.74 7.85 -4.40
N ALA A 278 -16.12 6.68 -4.42
CA ALA A 278 -14.68 6.57 -4.61
C ALA A 278 -14.24 7.12 -5.99
N GLY A 279 -15.01 6.80 -7.04
CA GLY A 279 -14.77 7.34 -8.38
C GLY A 279 -14.92 8.86 -8.45
N VAL A 280 -16.01 9.39 -7.91
CA VAL A 280 -16.29 10.83 -7.86
C VAL A 280 -15.21 11.57 -7.08
N TYR A 281 -14.82 11.08 -5.91
CA TYR A 281 -13.75 11.68 -5.12
C TYR A 281 -12.45 11.79 -5.91
N LEU A 282 -12.00 10.71 -6.53
CA LEU A 282 -10.77 10.71 -7.32
C LEU A 282 -10.85 11.66 -8.51
N TRP A 283 -12.02 11.78 -9.12
CA TRP A 283 -12.24 12.71 -10.22
C TRP A 283 -12.19 14.16 -9.75
N VAL A 284 -12.82 14.48 -8.60
CA VAL A 284 -12.75 15.83 -7.99
C VAL A 284 -11.31 16.20 -7.65
N VAL A 285 -10.56 15.31 -7.00
CA VAL A 285 -9.13 15.54 -6.71
C VAL A 285 -8.33 15.80 -7.99
N TYR A 286 -8.64 15.08 -9.05
CA TYR A 286 -8.02 15.31 -10.36
C TYR A 286 -8.33 16.71 -10.89
N LEU A 287 -9.59 17.13 -10.88
CA LEU A 287 -9.99 18.46 -11.36
C LEU A 287 -9.28 19.55 -10.59
N LEU A 288 -9.25 19.46 -9.25
CA LEU A 288 -8.60 20.44 -8.40
C LEU A 288 -7.09 20.55 -8.65
N THR A 289 -6.42 19.41 -8.84
CA THR A 289 -4.99 19.39 -9.11
C THR A 289 -4.66 19.82 -10.53
N HIS A 290 -5.53 19.52 -11.51
CA HIS A 290 -5.36 19.95 -12.91
C HIS A 290 -5.61 21.45 -13.06
N TYR A 291 -6.61 21.97 -12.38
CA TYR A 291 -6.91 23.42 -12.34
C TYR A 291 -5.70 24.21 -11.84
N LYS A 292 -5.06 23.78 -10.74
CA LYS A 292 -3.83 24.41 -10.23
C LYS A 292 -2.70 24.44 -11.26
N GLN A 293 -2.54 23.38 -12.05
CA GLN A 293 -1.52 23.33 -13.10
C GLN A 293 -1.80 24.27 -14.28
N MET A 294 -3.08 24.45 -14.66
CA MET A 294 -3.47 25.36 -15.74
C MET A 294 -3.30 26.84 -15.38
N TYR A 295 -3.57 27.20 -14.12
CA TYR A 295 -3.51 28.60 -13.66
C TYR A 295 -2.16 28.97 -13.01
N GLY A 296 -1.13 28.12 -13.13
CA GLY A 296 0.23 28.45 -12.71
C GLY A 296 0.42 28.70 -11.21
N ILE A 297 -0.52 28.28 -10.37
CA ILE A 297 -0.42 28.41 -8.91
C ILE A 297 0.65 27.41 -8.43
N ARG A 298 1.91 27.88 -8.40
CA ARG A 298 3.02 27.14 -7.79
C ARG A 298 2.90 27.29 -6.27
N THR A 299 2.72 26.17 -5.58
CA THR A 299 2.93 26.07 -4.12
C THR A 299 4.37 25.71 -3.84
#